data_35cd8f97b5a772b6187633192dcbef14
#
_entry.id   35cd8f97b5a772b6187633192dcbef14
#
_cell.length_a   1.000
_cell.length_b   1.000
_cell.length_c   1.000
_cell.angle_alpha   90.00
_cell.angle_beta   90.00
_cell.angle_gamma   90.00
#
_symmetry.space_group_name_H-M   'P 1'
#
loop_
_entity.id
_entity.type
_entity.pdbx_description
1 polymer ?
#
loop_
_entity_poly.entity_id
_entity_poly.type
_entity_poly.pdbx_seq_one_letter_code
_entity_poly.pdbx_strand_id
1 'polypeptide(L)'
;KLFLLTTNKISQPNDALTKDEKELIKLAMWASEPIPFDPMEVALHQTYKNVVENDERQRYKLIHEYPLGGKPPMMTHIFEDNTGNKIIAAKGAPEALMNVSNLTEAKKKQINQAIDFLANDGYRVLGVGMSNFIGENYPTKQQDLPFEFKGIVAFYDPPKKNIQKVLEDFYTAGIAVKIITGDNAATTAAIAKQIGLKNYEKTITGYELMKLEEDELKTYVMDTAIFTRMFPEAKLKIINALKANNQIVAMTGDGVNDGPALKAAHIGIAMGKKGTEIAKQAASLILLEDDLSKMVDAVAMGRKIYANLKKAIQYIISIH
;
A
#
# COMPACT_ATOMS: atom_id res chain seq x y z
N LYS A 1 -9.91 11.80 -5.25
CA LYS A 1 -10.30 13.06 -4.58
C LYS A 1 -9.07 13.90 -4.25
N LEU A 2 -9.30 15.19 -4.00
CA LEU A 2 -8.27 16.18 -3.62
C LEU A 2 -8.70 16.84 -2.31
N PHE A 3 -7.76 17.12 -1.42
CA PHE A 3 -7.98 18.00 -0.27
C PHE A 3 -6.97 19.15 -0.34
N LEU A 4 -7.46 20.38 -0.38
CA LEU A 4 -6.63 21.57 -0.42
C LEU A 4 -6.60 22.24 0.95
N LEU A 5 -5.39 22.40 1.52
CA LEU A 5 -5.23 22.93 2.87
C LEU A 5 -5.67 24.39 3.00
N THR A 6 -5.48 25.21 1.95
CA THR A 6 -5.83 26.64 1.97
C THR A 6 -7.33 26.90 2.08
N THR A 7 -8.16 26.03 1.47
CA THR A 7 -9.62 26.16 1.48
C THR A 7 -10.32 25.21 2.45
N ASN A 8 -9.58 24.25 3.02
CA ASN A 8 -10.11 23.15 3.84
C ASN A 8 -11.27 22.41 3.16
N LYS A 9 -11.16 22.19 1.84
CA LYS A 9 -12.21 21.58 1.01
C LYS A 9 -11.74 20.31 0.34
N ILE A 10 -12.62 19.31 0.27
CA ILE A 10 -12.44 18.11 -0.55
C ILE A 10 -13.21 18.27 -1.85
N SER A 11 -12.53 18.01 -2.97
CA SER A 11 -13.08 18.10 -4.33
C SER A 11 -12.76 16.85 -5.14
N GLN A 12 -13.41 16.69 -6.29
CA GLN A 12 -13.13 15.61 -7.24
C GLN A 12 -12.39 16.14 -8.47
N PRO A 13 -11.50 15.37 -9.11
CA PRO A 13 -10.78 15.81 -10.30
C PRO A 13 -11.67 16.18 -11.51
N ASN A 14 -12.92 15.70 -11.50
CA ASN A 14 -13.91 15.97 -12.56
C ASN A 14 -14.76 17.23 -12.28
N ASP A 15 -14.60 17.84 -11.11
CA ASP A 15 -15.28 19.10 -10.79
C ASP A 15 -14.61 20.29 -11.52
N ALA A 16 -15.25 21.45 -11.49
CA ALA A 16 -14.62 22.70 -11.92
C ALA A 16 -13.52 23.08 -10.91
N LEU A 17 -12.28 22.70 -11.20
CA LEU A 17 -11.14 22.91 -10.32
C LEU A 17 -10.68 24.36 -10.28
N THR A 18 -10.40 24.86 -9.10
CA THR A 18 -9.72 26.14 -8.86
C THR A 18 -8.26 26.09 -9.31
N LYS A 19 -7.62 27.25 -9.42
CA LYS A 19 -6.19 27.34 -9.76
C LYS A 19 -5.32 26.55 -8.76
N ASP A 20 -5.62 26.66 -7.49
CA ASP A 20 -4.84 26.00 -6.43
C ASP A 20 -5.03 24.48 -6.43
N GLU A 21 -6.22 23.96 -6.79
CA GLU A 21 -6.46 22.53 -6.95
C GLU A 21 -5.73 21.97 -8.17
N LYS A 22 -5.66 22.72 -9.27
CA LYS A 22 -4.84 22.36 -10.43
C LYS A 22 -3.35 22.35 -10.10
N GLU A 23 -2.90 23.32 -9.29
CA GLU A 23 -1.51 23.36 -8.81
C GLU A 23 -1.18 22.17 -7.89
N LEU A 24 -2.10 21.74 -7.03
CA LEU A 24 -1.93 20.54 -6.21
C LEU A 24 -1.74 19.28 -7.07
N ILE A 25 -2.54 19.12 -8.13
CA ILE A 25 -2.38 18.02 -9.09
C ILE A 25 -1.03 18.10 -9.80
N LYS A 26 -0.65 19.30 -10.22
CA LYS A 26 0.63 19.56 -10.87
C LYS A 26 1.81 19.16 -9.97
N LEU A 27 1.81 19.60 -8.73
CA LEU A 27 2.86 19.23 -7.75
C LEU A 27 2.89 17.73 -7.47
N ALA A 28 1.73 17.09 -7.32
CA ALA A 28 1.66 15.64 -7.13
C ALA A 28 2.23 14.86 -8.32
N MET A 29 2.01 15.35 -9.54
CA MET A 29 2.60 14.78 -10.76
C MET A 29 4.11 15.01 -10.80
N TRP A 30 4.61 16.22 -10.49
CA TRP A 30 6.04 16.50 -10.44
C TRP A 30 6.78 15.71 -9.35
N ALA A 31 6.09 15.32 -8.27
CA ALA A 31 6.63 14.44 -7.25
C ALA A 31 6.56 12.94 -7.64
N SER A 32 6.14 12.62 -8.87
CA SER A 32 6.04 11.25 -9.39
C SER A 32 7.20 10.97 -10.35
N GLU A 33 7.46 9.67 -10.59
CA GLU A 33 8.44 9.26 -11.60
C GLU A 33 8.13 9.89 -12.96
N PRO A 34 9.15 10.37 -13.70
CA PRO A 34 8.97 10.93 -15.06
C PRO A 34 8.29 9.94 -16.01
N ILE A 35 8.59 8.65 -15.85
CA ILE A 35 7.94 7.54 -16.56
C ILE A 35 7.20 6.70 -15.50
N PRO A 36 5.92 6.99 -15.25
CA PRO A 36 5.18 6.34 -14.17
C PRO A 36 4.89 4.88 -14.51
N PHE A 37 5.12 3.99 -13.57
CA PHE A 37 4.77 2.56 -13.63
C PHE A 37 3.76 2.15 -12.55
N ASP A 38 3.73 2.85 -11.43
CA ASP A 38 2.74 2.65 -10.36
C ASP A 38 1.37 3.20 -10.79
N PRO A 39 0.26 2.46 -10.56
CA PRO A 39 -1.09 2.90 -10.96
C PRO A 39 -1.50 4.27 -10.41
N MET A 40 -1.06 4.64 -9.20
CA MET A 40 -1.38 5.95 -8.63
C MET A 40 -0.64 7.07 -9.37
N GLU A 41 0.62 6.85 -9.73
CA GLU A 41 1.40 7.80 -10.52
C GLU A 41 0.87 7.94 -11.95
N VAL A 42 0.49 6.82 -12.58
CA VAL A 42 -0.17 6.83 -13.89
C VAL A 42 -1.46 7.67 -13.83
N ALA A 43 -2.26 7.50 -12.77
CA ALA A 43 -3.48 8.29 -12.56
C ALA A 43 -3.18 9.79 -12.36
N LEU A 44 -2.10 10.15 -11.66
CA LEU A 44 -1.67 11.54 -11.50
C LEU A 44 -1.27 12.17 -12.83
N HIS A 45 -0.43 11.49 -13.62
CA HIS A 45 0.00 11.96 -14.94
C HIS A 45 -1.18 12.12 -15.89
N GLN A 46 -2.14 11.19 -15.87
CA GLN A 46 -3.35 11.29 -16.67
C GLN A 46 -4.24 12.46 -16.23
N THR A 47 -4.43 12.62 -14.90
CA THR A 47 -5.22 13.73 -14.35
C THR A 47 -4.57 15.07 -14.67
N TYR A 48 -3.24 15.19 -14.52
CA TYR A 48 -2.48 16.37 -14.91
C TYR A 48 -2.74 16.75 -16.37
N LYS A 49 -2.59 15.79 -17.30
CA LYS A 49 -2.84 16.00 -18.73
C LYS A 49 -4.24 16.51 -19.03
N ASN A 50 -5.24 16.12 -18.23
CA ASN A 50 -6.63 16.52 -18.44
C ASN A 50 -6.94 17.93 -17.88
N VAL A 51 -6.18 18.41 -16.89
CA VAL A 51 -6.48 19.66 -16.18
C VAL A 51 -5.58 20.84 -16.57
N VAL A 52 -4.44 20.59 -17.19
CA VAL A 52 -3.52 21.65 -17.65
C VAL A 52 -3.75 21.96 -19.13
N GLU A 53 -3.70 23.25 -19.47
CA GLU A 53 -3.81 23.72 -20.85
C GLU A 53 -2.51 23.48 -21.63
N ASN A 54 -1.37 23.66 -20.96
CA ASN A 54 -0.05 23.48 -21.54
C ASN A 54 0.75 22.44 -20.72
N ASP A 55 1.23 21.41 -21.37
CA ASP A 55 2.07 20.40 -20.75
C ASP A 55 3.52 20.91 -20.66
N GLU A 56 3.95 21.23 -19.44
CA GLU A 56 5.28 21.79 -19.19
C GLU A 56 6.37 20.71 -19.00
N ARG A 57 6.02 19.41 -18.97
CA ARG A 57 6.97 18.32 -18.67
C ARG A 57 8.20 18.29 -19.59
N GLN A 58 8.03 18.66 -20.85
CA GLN A 58 9.14 18.71 -21.82
C GLN A 58 10.12 19.87 -21.60
N ARG A 59 9.73 20.88 -20.82
CA ARG A 59 10.56 22.07 -20.53
C ARG A 59 11.49 21.85 -19.37
N TYR A 60 11.20 20.87 -18.50
CA TYR A 60 11.91 20.61 -17.27
C TYR A 60 12.65 19.29 -17.34
N LYS A 61 13.86 19.24 -16.78
CA LYS A 61 14.67 18.04 -16.63
C LYS A 61 14.80 17.68 -15.16
N LEU A 62 14.70 16.40 -14.83
CA LEU A 62 15.00 15.90 -13.48
C LEU A 62 16.52 16.08 -13.25
N ILE A 63 16.87 16.86 -12.23
CA ILE A 63 18.26 17.14 -11.87
C ILE A 63 18.69 16.48 -10.56
N HIS A 64 17.74 16.19 -9.69
CA HIS A 64 17.99 15.47 -8.43
C HIS A 64 16.74 14.73 -7.98
N GLU A 65 16.95 13.57 -7.35
CA GLU A 65 15.91 12.70 -6.85
C GLU A 65 16.26 12.21 -5.45
N TYR A 66 15.29 12.27 -4.54
CA TYR A 66 15.30 11.51 -3.30
C TYR A 66 14.27 10.40 -3.44
N PRO A 67 14.72 9.12 -3.52
CA PRO A 67 13.81 8.00 -3.67
C PRO A 67 12.89 7.85 -2.46
N LEU A 68 11.84 7.06 -2.61
CA LEU A 68 10.89 6.78 -1.54
C LEU A 68 11.62 6.24 -0.29
N GLY A 69 11.62 7.00 0.78
CA GLY A 69 12.33 6.64 2.01
C GLY A 69 11.90 7.47 3.21
N GLY A 70 12.48 7.13 4.38
CA GLY A 70 12.14 7.75 5.65
C GLY A 70 11.06 6.98 6.42
N LYS A 71 10.82 7.43 7.66
CA LYS A 71 9.80 6.87 8.57
C LYS A 71 9.05 8.02 9.23
N PRO A 72 7.84 8.38 8.74
CA PRO A 72 7.09 7.85 7.60
C PRO A 72 7.74 8.12 6.24
N PRO A 73 7.39 7.32 5.17
CA PRO A 73 8.04 7.43 3.87
C PRO A 73 7.54 8.63 3.06
N MET A 74 8.46 9.27 2.34
CA MET A 74 8.19 10.29 1.33
C MET A 74 9.23 10.21 0.22
N MET A 75 8.96 10.81 -0.92
CA MET A 75 9.87 10.97 -2.05
C MET A 75 9.85 12.41 -2.54
N THR A 76 10.95 12.88 -3.11
CA THR A 76 11.09 14.26 -3.60
C THR A 76 11.81 14.26 -4.92
N HIS A 77 11.25 14.97 -5.90
CA HIS A 77 11.90 15.22 -7.18
C HIS A 77 12.19 16.71 -7.37
N ILE A 78 13.34 17.00 -7.97
CA ILE A 78 13.79 18.35 -8.28
C ILE A 78 14.01 18.44 -9.78
N PHE A 79 13.24 19.30 -10.41
CA PHE A 79 13.33 19.57 -11.83
C PHE A 79 13.81 21.00 -12.07
N GLU A 80 14.50 21.22 -13.19
CA GLU A 80 14.99 22.54 -13.61
C GLU A 80 14.72 22.75 -15.09
N ASP A 81 14.31 23.96 -15.44
CA ASP A 81 14.17 24.39 -16.84
C ASP A 81 15.46 25.02 -17.38
N ASN A 82 15.50 25.31 -18.66
CA ASN A 82 16.68 25.90 -19.33
C ASN A 82 17.00 27.34 -18.86
N THR A 83 16.14 27.95 -18.04
CA THR A 83 16.34 29.31 -17.46
C THR A 83 16.74 29.26 -15.99
N GLY A 84 16.91 28.07 -15.41
CA GLY A 84 17.28 27.87 -14.00
C GLY A 84 16.11 27.90 -13.03
N ASN A 85 14.86 27.93 -13.52
CA ASN A 85 13.70 27.80 -12.63
C ASN A 85 13.58 26.38 -12.14
N LYS A 86 13.41 26.21 -10.82
CA LYS A 86 13.32 24.91 -10.19
C LYS A 86 11.90 24.58 -9.71
N ILE A 87 11.51 23.32 -9.83
CA ILE A 87 10.33 22.75 -9.21
C ILE A 87 10.82 21.68 -8.24
N ILE A 88 10.56 21.86 -6.95
CA ILE A 88 10.87 20.90 -5.90
C ILE A 88 9.55 20.41 -5.34
N ALA A 89 9.15 19.21 -5.71
CA ALA A 89 7.88 18.63 -5.33
C ALA A 89 8.08 17.32 -4.58
N ALA A 90 7.32 17.14 -3.51
CA ALA A 90 7.34 15.94 -2.69
C ALA A 90 5.95 15.35 -2.51
N LYS A 91 5.89 14.01 -2.44
CA LYS A 91 4.70 13.27 -2.03
C LYS A 91 5.09 12.11 -1.10
N GLY A 92 4.13 11.66 -0.31
CA GLY A 92 4.36 10.53 0.60
C GLY A 92 3.25 10.35 1.61
N ALA A 93 3.54 9.62 2.66
CA ALA A 93 2.63 9.54 3.79
C ALA A 93 2.33 10.98 4.29
N PRO A 94 1.06 11.36 4.50
CA PRO A 94 0.73 12.72 4.93
C PRO A 94 1.51 13.15 6.16
N GLU A 95 1.74 12.24 7.10
CA GLU A 95 2.50 12.46 8.33
C GLU A 95 3.96 12.86 8.05
N ALA A 96 4.56 12.29 6.99
CA ALA A 96 5.94 12.64 6.60
C ALA A 96 6.02 14.10 6.18
N LEU A 97 5.11 14.54 5.31
CA LEU A 97 5.06 15.94 4.84
C LEU A 97 4.65 16.90 5.96
N MET A 98 3.76 16.48 6.87
CA MET A 98 3.39 17.28 8.05
C MET A 98 4.58 17.52 9.00
N ASN A 99 5.44 16.51 9.16
CA ASN A 99 6.60 16.59 10.06
C ASN A 99 7.69 17.55 9.54
N VAL A 100 7.82 17.69 8.22
CA VAL A 100 8.81 18.55 7.57
C VAL A 100 8.27 19.93 7.18
N SER A 101 6.99 20.20 7.45
CA SER A 101 6.32 21.45 7.13
C SER A 101 6.04 22.27 8.40
N ASN A 102 6.18 23.59 8.31
CA ASN A 102 5.84 24.48 9.42
C ASN A 102 4.33 24.69 9.50
N LEU A 103 3.65 23.83 10.26
CA LEU A 103 2.19 23.80 10.40
C LEU A 103 1.76 24.17 11.82
N THR A 104 0.75 25.03 11.91
CA THR A 104 0.06 25.28 13.18
C THR A 104 -0.75 24.06 13.62
N GLU A 105 -1.02 23.91 14.90
CA GLU A 105 -1.85 22.79 15.42
C GLU A 105 -3.25 22.78 14.80
N ALA A 106 -3.82 23.96 14.51
CA ALA A 106 -5.11 24.05 13.81
C ALA A 106 -5.05 23.43 12.41
N LYS A 107 -3.98 23.73 11.63
CA LYS A 107 -3.78 23.12 10.29
C LYS A 107 -3.53 21.63 10.37
N LYS A 108 -2.73 21.16 11.33
CA LYS A 108 -2.53 19.72 11.54
C LYS A 108 -3.85 19.01 11.85
N LYS A 109 -4.71 19.60 12.67
CA LYS A 109 -6.05 19.07 12.96
C LYS A 109 -6.92 18.98 11.72
N GLN A 110 -6.93 20.00 10.86
CA GLN A 110 -7.67 20.00 9.58
C GLN A 110 -7.18 18.88 8.64
N ILE A 111 -5.86 18.72 8.51
CA ILE A 111 -5.25 17.67 7.70
C ILE A 111 -5.66 16.28 8.21
N ASN A 112 -5.55 16.05 9.53
CA ASN A 112 -5.92 14.77 10.14
C ASN A 112 -7.42 14.46 9.94
N GLN A 113 -8.31 15.43 10.09
CA GLN A 113 -9.73 15.25 9.81
C GLN A 113 -10.00 14.87 8.34
N ALA A 114 -9.29 15.49 7.39
CA ALA A 114 -9.40 15.13 5.99
C ALA A 114 -8.84 13.73 5.69
N ILE A 115 -7.72 13.34 6.33
CA ILE A 115 -7.16 11.99 6.25
C ILE A 115 -8.18 10.97 6.74
N ASP A 116 -8.73 11.18 7.94
CA ASP A 116 -9.70 10.26 8.54
C ASP A 116 -10.96 10.13 7.69
N PHE A 117 -11.49 11.24 7.17
CA PHE A 117 -12.65 11.23 6.30
C PHE A 117 -12.39 10.42 5.01
N LEU A 118 -11.27 10.70 4.33
CA LEU A 118 -10.92 10.02 3.08
C LEU A 118 -10.58 8.53 3.32
N ALA A 119 -9.86 8.23 4.40
CA ALA A 119 -9.47 6.87 4.74
C ALA A 119 -10.67 6.00 5.13
N ASN A 120 -11.65 6.55 5.89
CA ASN A 120 -12.88 5.86 6.25
C ASN A 120 -13.75 5.54 5.02
N ASP A 121 -13.62 6.32 3.95
CA ASP A 121 -14.23 6.03 2.64
C ASP A 121 -13.41 5.02 1.80
N GLY A 122 -12.31 4.46 2.33
CA GLY A 122 -11.45 3.48 1.66
C GLY A 122 -10.45 4.08 0.68
N TYR A 123 -10.19 5.40 0.72
CA TYR A 123 -9.18 6.02 -0.13
C TYR A 123 -7.77 5.85 0.45
N ARG A 124 -6.81 5.56 -0.43
CA ARG A 124 -5.39 5.74 -0.13
C ARG A 124 -5.04 7.21 -0.25
N VAL A 125 -4.42 7.77 0.77
CA VAL A 125 -4.10 9.19 0.85
C VAL A 125 -2.60 9.42 0.77
N LEU A 126 -2.19 10.40 -0.05
CA LEU A 126 -0.81 10.89 -0.11
C LEU A 126 -0.82 12.39 0.17
N GLY A 127 0.05 12.83 1.07
CA GLY A 127 0.37 14.23 1.25
C GLY A 127 1.21 14.74 0.08
N VAL A 128 1.03 16.00 -0.28
CA VAL A 128 1.78 16.70 -1.32
C VAL A 128 2.34 17.99 -0.74
N GLY A 129 3.61 18.22 -1.00
CA GLY A 129 4.34 19.42 -0.58
C GLY A 129 5.23 19.97 -1.67
N MET A 130 5.62 21.22 -1.52
CA MET A 130 6.65 21.84 -2.34
C MET A 130 7.71 22.50 -1.46
N SER A 131 8.90 22.69 -2.01
CA SER A 131 9.95 23.45 -1.36
C SER A 131 10.44 24.58 -2.26
N ASN A 132 10.71 25.74 -1.66
CA ASN A 132 11.32 26.90 -2.32
C ASN A 132 12.83 27.00 -2.00
N PHE A 133 13.49 25.87 -1.84
CA PHE A 133 14.92 25.85 -1.54
C PHE A 133 15.73 26.52 -2.66
N ILE A 134 16.52 27.54 -2.26
CA ILE A 134 17.41 28.29 -3.13
C ILE A 134 18.83 27.89 -2.78
N GLY A 135 19.39 26.93 -3.47
CA GLY A 135 20.77 26.46 -3.25
C GLY A 135 21.23 25.56 -4.38
N GLU A 136 22.56 25.43 -4.55
CA GLU A 136 23.16 24.50 -5.51
C GLU A 136 23.43 23.14 -4.86
N ASN A 137 23.70 23.12 -3.54
CA ASN A 137 24.00 21.89 -2.81
C ASN A 137 22.74 21.43 -2.05
N TYR A 138 22.11 20.36 -2.53
CA TYR A 138 20.96 19.76 -1.87
C TYR A 138 21.38 19.00 -0.62
N PRO A 139 20.57 19.06 0.49
CA PRO A 139 20.88 18.33 1.72
C PRO A 139 20.92 16.82 1.49
N THR A 140 21.66 16.09 2.31
CA THR A 140 21.76 14.62 2.20
C THR A 140 20.41 13.95 2.44
N LYS A 141 19.55 14.54 3.26
CA LYS A 141 18.23 14.01 3.57
C LYS A 141 17.16 14.97 3.06
N GLN A 142 16.18 14.43 2.35
CA GLN A 142 15.03 15.21 1.85
C GLN A 142 14.25 15.89 2.99
N GLN A 143 14.28 15.35 4.20
CA GLN A 143 13.61 15.91 5.37
C GLN A 143 14.20 17.24 5.85
N ASP A 144 15.42 17.57 5.41
CA ASP A 144 16.10 18.83 5.75
C ASP A 144 15.74 19.97 4.76
N LEU A 145 14.96 19.67 3.72
CA LEU A 145 14.40 20.70 2.83
C LEU A 145 13.20 21.42 3.51
N PRO A 146 13.07 22.74 3.34
CA PRO A 146 11.95 23.51 3.90
C PRO A 146 10.68 23.29 3.08
N PHE A 147 9.86 22.32 3.46
CA PHE A 147 8.62 22.03 2.75
C PHE A 147 7.43 22.86 3.24
N GLU A 148 6.56 23.19 2.31
CA GLU A 148 5.23 23.68 2.55
C GLU A 148 4.22 22.59 2.18
N PHE A 149 3.38 22.18 3.13
CA PHE A 149 2.29 21.23 2.89
C PHE A 149 1.19 21.90 2.06
N LYS A 150 0.90 21.38 0.88
CA LYS A 150 -0.10 21.96 -0.04
C LYS A 150 -1.46 21.31 0.08
N GLY A 151 -1.51 20.00 0.26
CA GLY A 151 -2.76 19.25 0.32
C GLY A 151 -2.58 17.75 0.29
N ILE A 152 -3.68 17.07 0.01
CA ILE A 152 -3.75 15.61 -0.11
C ILE A 152 -4.31 15.24 -1.47
N VAL A 153 -3.72 14.23 -2.10
CA VAL A 153 -4.31 13.50 -3.22
C VAL A 153 -4.76 12.13 -2.73
N ALA A 154 -5.98 11.74 -3.09
CA ALA A 154 -6.60 10.52 -2.60
C ALA A 154 -7.06 9.64 -3.76
N PHE A 155 -6.68 8.37 -3.71
CA PHE A 155 -6.92 7.36 -4.74
C PHE A 155 -7.89 6.31 -4.21
N TYR A 156 -8.78 5.85 -5.07
CA TYR A 156 -9.69 4.77 -4.77
C TYR A 156 -9.45 3.63 -5.75
N ASP A 157 -9.04 2.49 -5.21
CA ASP A 157 -8.91 1.24 -5.94
C ASP A 157 -9.99 0.28 -5.42
N PRO A 158 -11.09 0.09 -6.16
CA PRO A 158 -12.19 -0.73 -5.69
C PRO A 158 -11.75 -2.19 -5.54
N PRO A 159 -12.22 -2.88 -4.49
CA PRO A 159 -12.00 -4.33 -4.38
C PRO A 159 -12.55 -5.08 -5.60
N LYS A 160 -11.92 -6.21 -5.93
CA LYS A 160 -12.41 -7.08 -7.01
C LYS A 160 -13.84 -7.53 -6.72
N LYS A 161 -14.71 -7.54 -7.73
CA LYS A 161 -16.15 -7.84 -7.59
C LYS A 161 -16.46 -9.20 -6.96
N ASN A 162 -15.59 -10.19 -7.16
CA ASN A 162 -15.76 -11.55 -6.65
C ASN A 162 -15.18 -11.79 -5.27
N ILE A 163 -14.52 -10.79 -4.65
CA ILE A 163 -13.73 -11.01 -3.43
C ILE A 163 -14.56 -11.46 -2.23
N GLN A 164 -15.78 -10.96 -2.07
CA GLN A 164 -16.67 -11.38 -0.99
C GLN A 164 -16.95 -12.88 -1.04
N LYS A 165 -17.30 -13.39 -2.24
CA LYS A 165 -17.53 -14.83 -2.45
C LYS A 165 -16.27 -15.65 -2.20
N VAL A 166 -15.11 -15.17 -2.64
CA VAL A 166 -13.82 -15.85 -2.41
C VAL A 166 -13.52 -15.97 -0.93
N LEU A 167 -13.80 -14.92 -0.13
CA LEU A 167 -13.64 -14.97 1.32
C LEU A 167 -14.60 -15.97 1.98
N GLU A 168 -15.89 -15.98 1.57
CA GLU A 168 -16.86 -16.96 2.03
C GLU A 168 -16.42 -18.39 1.74
N ASP A 169 -15.90 -18.64 0.54
CA ASP A 169 -15.41 -19.95 0.13
C ASP A 169 -14.20 -20.39 0.99
N PHE A 170 -13.26 -19.46 1.29
CA PHE A 170 -12.17 -19.75 2.23
C PHE A 170 -12.68 -20.07 3.62
N TYR A 171 -13.62 -19.30 4.16
CA TYR A 171 -14.21 -19.55 5.48
C TYR A 171 -14.95 -20.87 5.53
N THR A 172 -15.69 -21.21 4.48
CA THR A 172 -16.38 -22.51 4.35
C THR A 172 -15.38 -23.67 4.31
N ALA A 173 -14.21 -23.43 3.70
CA ALA A 173 -13.10 -24.38 3.72
C ALA A 173 -12.34 -24.44 5.05
N GLY A 174 -12.75 -23.68 6.07
CA GLY A 174 -12.09 -23.61 7.38
C GLY A 174 -10.77 -22.85 7.36
N ILE A 175 -10.57 -21.94 6.41
CA ILE A 175 -9.35 -21.13 6.26
C ILE A 175 -9.61 -19.75 6.83
N ALA A 176 -8.81 -19.34 7.82
CA ALA A 176 -8.80 -17.97 8.32
C ALA A 176 -8.02 -17.07 7.35
N VAL A 177 -8.59 -15.92 7.00
CA VAL A 177 -7.94 -14.94 6.13
C VAL A 177 -7.48 -13.75 6.95
N LYS A 178 -6.24 -13.30 6.70
CA LYS A 178 -5.63 -12.16 7.35
C LYS A 178 -5.09 -11.21 6.28
N ILE A 179 -5.24 -9.89 6.51
CA ILE A 179 -4.70 -8.85 5.63
C ILE A 179 -3.41 -8.30 6.24
N ILE A 180 -2.34 -8.29 5.46
CA ILE A 180 -1.04 -7.72 5.81
C ILE A 180 -0.69 -6.65 4.78
N THR A 181 -0.65 -5.38 5.18
CA THR A 181 -0.49 -4.25 4.25
C THR A 181 0.43 -3.16 4.79
N GLY A 182 1.06 -2.41 3.90
CA GLY A 182 1.76 -1.16 4.22
C GLY A 182 0.82 0.04 4.44
N ASP A 183 -0.48 -0.09 4.10
CA ASP A 183 -1.48 0.97 4.22
C ASP A 183 -1.83 1.27 5.68
N ASN A 184 -2.56 2.38 5.90
CA ASN A 184 -3.03 2.76 7.23
C ASN A 184 -4.23 1.90 7.68
N ALA A 185 -4.49 1.92 9.00
CA ALA A 185 -5.52 1.10 9.62
C ALA A 185 -6.93 1.49 9.16
N ALA A 186 -7.26 2.78 9.05
CA ALA A 186 -8.60 3.25 8.70
C ALA A 186 -8.99 2.82 7.27
N THR A 187 -8.12 3.06 6.28
CA THR A 187 -8.34 2.63 4.89
C THR A 187 -8.51 1.11 4.81
N THR A 188 -7.62 0.36 5.49
CA THR A 188 -7.66 -1.10 5.43
C THR A 188 -8.91 -1.66 6.11
N ALA A 189 -9.33 -1.13 7.26
CA ALA A 189 -10.54 -1.54 7.94
C ALA A 189 -11.80 -1.24 7.13
N ALA A 190 -11.86 -0.07 6.45
CA ALA A 190 -12.98 0.28 5.57
C ALA A 190 -13.11 -0.71 4.40
N ILE A 191 -12.00 -1.04 3.74
CA ILE A 191 -11.97 -2.03 2.66
C ILE A 191 -12.32 -3.41 3.20
N ALA A 192 -11.75 -3.83 4.33
CA ALA A 192 -12.00 -5.12 4.95
C ALA A 192 -13.49 -5.32 5.32
N LYS A 193 -14.14 -4.29 5.87
CA LYS A 193 -15.57 -4.26 6.11
C LYS A 193 -16.37 -4.42 4.81
N GLN A 194 -15.99 -3.68 3.76
CA GLN A 194 -16.67 -3.73 2.46
C GLN A 194 -16.60 -5.11 1.83
N ILE A 195 -15.47 -5.82 1.96
CA ILE A 195 -15.28 -7.17 1.39
C ILE A 195 -15.78 -8.30 2.30
N GLY A 196 -16.28 -8.01 3.49
CA GLY A 196 -16.79 -9.02 4.42
C GLY A 196 -15.70 -9.82 5.15
N LEU A 197 -14.54 -9.22 5.41
CA LEU A 197 -13.49 -9.85 6.22
C LEU A 197 -13.99 -10.03 7.66
N LYS A 198 -13.86 -11.24 8.21
CA LYS A 198 -14.19 -11.52 9.61
C LYS A 198 -13.16 -10.91 10.56
N ASN A 199 -13.61 -10.41 11.71
CA ASN A 199 -12.78 -9.83 12.77
C ASN A 199 -11.97 -8.59 12.29
N TYR A 200 -12.48 -7.84 11.33
CA TYR A 200 -11.81 -6.65 10.75
C TYR A 200 -11.62 -5.51 11.76
N GLU A 201 -12.28 -5.54 12.91
CA GLU A 201 -12.18 -4.54 13.97
C GLU A 201 -10.82 -4.59 14.70
N LYS A 202 -10.18 -5.78 14.73
CA LYS A 202 -8.87 -5.96 15.37
C LYS A 202 -7.75 -5.66 14.41
N THR A 203 -7.00 -4.60 14.69
CA THR A 203 -5.86 -4.15 13.88
C THR A 203 -4.63 -3.94 14.75
N ILE A 204 -3.44 -4.12 14.17
CA ILE A 204 -2.17 -3.75 14.79
C ILE A 204 -1.22 -3.19 13.74
N THR A 205 -0.41 -2.20 14.12
CA THR A 205 0.64 -1.67 13.25
C THR A 205 1.94 -2.46 13.36
N GLY A 206 2.78 -2.40 12.32
CA GLY A 206 4.09 -3.06 12.32
C GLY A 206 4.97 -2.61 13.47
N TYR A 207 4.91 -1.34 13.84
CA TYR A 207 5.70 -0.79 14.96
C TYR A 207 5.26 -1.32 16.34
N GLU A 208 3.95 -1.46 16.54
CA GLU A 208 3.39 -2.06 17.77
C GLU A 208 3.71 -3.54 17.83
N LEU A 209 3.51 -4.26 16.72
CA LEU A 209 3.78 -5.69 16.61
C LEU A 209 5.25 -6.03 16.93
N MET A 210 6.20 -5.20 16.49
CA MET A 210 7.61 -5.44 16.77
C MET A 210 7.98 -5.31 18.24
N LYS A 211 7.19 -4.61 19.05
CA LYS A 211 7.40 -4.44 20.49
C LYS A 211 6.86 -5.61 21.34
N LEU A 212 6.00 -6.46 20.74
CA LEU A 212 5.41 -7.59 21.46
C LEU A 212 6.46 -8.64 21.75
N GLU A 213 6.45 -9.16 22.96
CA GLU A 213 7.19 -10.35 23.36
C GLU A 213 6.65 -11.60 22.64
N GLU A 214 7.43 -12.67 22.58
CA GLU A 214 7.11 -13.83 21.74
C GLU A 214 5.77 -14.48 22.08
N ASP A 215 5.45 -14.63 23.37
CA ASP A 215 4.20 -15.28 23.81
C ASP A 215 2.98 -14.39 23.59
N GLU A 216 3.11 -13.06 23.78
CA GLU A 216 2.08 -12.10 23.45
C GLU A 216 1.82 -12.11 21.94
N LEU A 217 2.88 -12.11 21.14
CA LEU A 217 2.80 -12.14 19.68
C LEU A 217 2.04 -13.37 19.18
N LYS A 218 2.34 -14.57 19.73
CA LYS A 218 1.65 -15.82 19.39
C LYS A 218 0.14 -15.70 19.59
N THR A 219 -0.29 -15.11 20.71
CA THR A 219 -1.71 -14.89 20.99
C THR A 219 -2.30 -13.84 20.02
N TYR A 220 -1.59 -12.71 19.86
CA TYR A 220 -2.07 -11.58 19.07
C TYR A 220 -2.28 -11.93 17.60
N VAL A 221 -1.35 -12.70 16.98
CA VAL A 221 -1.47 -13.07 15.56
C VAL A 221 -2.62 -14.00 15.27
N MET A 222 -3.10 -14.76 16.26
CA MET A 222 -4.29 -15.63 16.10
C MET A 222 -5.56 -14.79 16.03
N ASP A 223 -5.71 -13.83 16.91
CA ASP A 223 -6.91 -13.02 17.09
C ASP A 223 -7.04 -11.83 16.12
N THR A 224 -5.92 -11.33 15.60
CA THR A 224 -5.87 -10.15 14.74
C THR A 224 -6.10 -10.55 13.28
N ALA A 225 -7.01 -9.86 12.59
CA ALA A 225 -7.28 -10.07 11.18
C ALA A 225 -6.55 -9.08 10.26
N ILE A 226 -6.21 -7.88 10.74
CA ILE A 226 -5.62 -6.80 9.94
C ILE A 226 -4.30 -6.34 10.56
N PHE A 227 -3.25 -6.37 9.73
CA PHE A 227 -1.91 -5.93 10.06
C PHE A 227 -1.53 -4.78 9.13
N THR A 228 -1.32 -3.58 9.69
CA THR A 228 -1.14 -2.31 8.93
C THR A 228 0.24 -1.71 9.12
N ARG A 229 0.66 -0.82 8.22
CA ARG A 229 2.01 -0.21 8.25
C ARG A 229 3.12 -1.27 8.37
N MET A 230 2.92 -2.41 7.68
CA MET A 230 3.86 -3.52 7.73
C MET A 230 5.05 -3.31 6.81
N PHE A 231 6.23 -3.59 7.32
CA PHE A 231 7.50 -3.64 6.61
C PHE A 231 8.02 -5.10 6.58
N PRO A 232 9.04 -5.43 5.78
CA PRO A 232 9.44 -6.82 5.53
C PRO A 232 9.67 -7.66 6.77
N GLU A 233 10.37 -7.11 7.78
CA GLU A 233 10.68 -7.82 9.02
C GLU A 233 9.41 -8.12 9.85
N ALA A 234 8.46 -7.15 9.89
CA ALA A 234 7.19 -7.34 10.58
C ALA A 234 6.34 -8.42 9.90
N LYS A 235 6.31 -8.45 8.55
CA LYS A 235 5.62 -9.51 7.78
C LYS A 235 6.20 -10.89 8.10
N LEU A 236 7.53 -11.02 8.10
CA LEU A 236 8.21 -12.27 8.45
C LEU A 236 7.91 -12.71 9.89
N LYS A 237 7.89 -11.78 10.85
CA LYS A 237 7.57 -12.04 12.25
C LYS A 237 6.17 -12.64 12.42
N ILE A 238 5.16 -12.13 11.67
CA ILE A 238 3.79 -12.68 11.66
C ILE A 238 3.78 -14.12 11.15
N ILE A 239 4.42 -14.39 10.01
CA ILE A 239 4.46 -15.75 9.43
C ILE A 239 5.08 -16.73 10.41
N ASN A 240 6.20 -16.38 11.03
CA ASN A 240 6.88 -17.24 12.00
C ASN A 240 6.03 -17.49 13.25
N ALA A 241 5.34 -16.46 13.76
CA ALA A 241 4.45 -16.58 14.92
C ALA A 241 3.24 -17.48 14.63
N LEU A 242 2.64 -17.37 13.44
CA LEU A 242 1.56 -18.28 13.02
C LEU A 242 2.03 -19.73 12.91
N LYS A 243 3.23 -19.96 12.37
CA LYS A 243 3.84 -21.30 12.29
C LYS A 243 4.14 -21.85 13.68
N ALA A 244 4.64 -21.03 14.61
CA ALA A 244 4.87 -21.41 16.00
C ALA A 244 3.57 -21.80 16.74
N ASN A 245 2.41 -21.31 16.28
CA ASN A 245 1.08 -21.75 16.71
C ASN A 245 0.56 -22.98 15.95
N ASN A 246 1.43 -23.75 15.30
CA ASN A 246 1.09 -24.95 14.51
C ASN A 246 0.07 -24.67 13.38
N GLN A 247 0.02 -23.43 12.87
CA GLN A 247 -0.83 -23.12 11.73
C GLN A 247 -0.11 -23.44 10.41
N ILE A 248 -0.86 -23.98 9.45
CA ILE A 248 -0.39 -24.10 8.06
C ILE A 248 -0.64 -22.76 7.38
N VAL A 249 0.43 -22.06 7.02
CA VAL A 249 0.37 -20.69 6.53
C VAL A 249 0.61 -20.65 5.03
N ALA A 250 -0.35 -20.09 4.30
CA ALA A 250 -0.16 -19.62 2.93
C ALA A 250 0.01 -18.07 2.95
N MET A 251 0.99 -17.56 2.24
CA MET A 251 1.24 -16.12 2.10
C MET A 251 1.13 -15.74 0.62
N THR A 252 0.32 -14.71 0.32
CA THR A 252 0.30 -14.10 -1.01
C THR A 252 1.03 -12.77 -0.98
N GLY A 253 1.78 -12.47 -2.06
CA GLY A 253 2.47 -11.18 -2.20
C GLY A 253 2.79 -10.88 -3.66
N ASP A 254 3.05 -9.61 -3.95
CA ASP A 254 3.38 -9.13 -5.30
C ASP A 254 4.69 -8.33 -5.35
N GLY A 255 5.16 -7.83 -4.22
CA GLY A 255 6.31 -6.95 -4.11
C GLY A 255 7.61 -7.62 -3.66
N VAL A 256 8.70 -6.90 -3.85
CA VAL A 256 10.05 -7.27 -3.33
C VAL A 256 10.02 -7.43 -1.81
N ASN A 257 9.28 -6.58 -1.12
CA ASN A 257 9.15 -6.55 0.32
C ASN A 257 8.43 -7.79 0.90
N ASP A 258 7.78 -8.59 0.05
CA ASP A 258 7.09 -9.81 0.45
C ASP A 258 7.98 -11.05 0.36
N GLY A 259 9.10 -10.97 -0.36
CA GLY A 259 9.99 -12.09 -0.63
C GLY A 259 10.37 -12.91 0.62
N PRO A 260 10.87 -12.31 1.71
CA PRO A 260 11.21 -13.04 2.92
C PRO A 260 10.01 -13.77 3.55
N ALA A 261 8.83 -13.14 3.60
CA ALA A 261 7.60 -13.72 4.15
C ALA A 261 7.04 -14.83 3.24
N LEU A 262 7.07 -14.65 1.91
CA LEU A 262 6.69 -15.68 0.92
C LEU A 262 7.55 -16.93 1.07
N LYS A 263 8.86 -16.78 1.23
CA LYS A 263 9.79 -17.89 1.42
C LYS A 263 9.63 -18.59 2.77
N ALA A 264 9.27 -17.85 3.82
CA ALA A 264 9.09 -18.39 5.17
C ALA A 264 7.76 -19.12 5.35
N ALA A 265 6.73 -18.79 4.58
CA ALA A 265 5.44 -19.46 4.63
C ALA A 265 5.55 -20.95 4.23
N HIS A 266 4.57 -21.79 4.61
CA HIS A 266 4.49 -23.16 4.11
C HIS A 266 4.19 -23.17 2.61
N ILE A 267 3.37 -22.21 2.15
CA ILE A 267 3.02 -22.05 0.75
C ILE A 267 3.13 -20.55 0.42
N GLY A 268 4.23 -20.15 -0.23
CA GLY A 268 4.36 -18.81 -0.80
C GLY A 268 3.66 -18.74 -2.17
N ILE A 269 2.87 -17.72 -2.41
CA ILE A 269 2.09 -17.55 -3.64
C ILE A 269 2.32 -16.15 -4.19
N ALA A 270 2.91 -16.04 -5.38
CA ALA A 270 3.12 -14.76 -6.05
C ALA A 270 2.02 -14.46 -7.07
N MET A 271 1.72 -13.19 -7.26
CA MET A 271 0.88 -12.72 -8.34
C MET A 271 1.60 -12.86 -9.68
N GLY A 272 0.90 -13.33 -10.73
CA GLY A 272 1.50 -13.60 -12.03
C GLY A 272 1.70 -12.34 -12.86
N LYS A 273 0.67 -11.49 -12.94
CA LYS A 273 0.68 -10.25 -13.74
C LYS A 273 1.30 -9.09 -12.98
N LYS A 274 0.94 -8.89 -11.71
CA LYS A 274 1.42 -7.79 -10.86
C LYS A 274 2.69 -8.13 -10.08
N GLY A 275 2.99 -9.41 -9.89
CA GLY A 275 4.13 -9.85 -9.08
C GLY A 275 5.47 -9.52 -9.70
N THR A 276 6.38 -8.99 -8.89
CA THR A 276 7.78 -8.79 -9.28
C THR A 276 8.48 -10.13 -9.47
N GLU A 277 9.56 -10.15 -10.25
CA GLU A 277 10.35 -11.37 -10.45
C GLU A 277 10.92 -11.92 -9.12
N ILE A 278 11.27 -11.03 -8.19
CA ILE A 278 11.74 -11.43 -6.86
C ILE A 278 10.64 -12.15 -6.08
N ALA A 279 9.40 -11.65 -6.10
CA ALA A 279 8.27 -12.32 -5.46
C ALA A 279 8.00 -13.69 -6.11
N LYS A 280 8.04 -13.77 -7.44
CA LYS A 280 7.85 -15.04 -8.19
C LYS A 280 8.93 -16.08 -7.86
N GLN A 281 10.19 -15.66 -7.75
CA GLN A 281 11.30 -16.54 -7.38
C GLN A 281 11.22 -17.01 -5.93
N ALA A 282 10.67 -16.21 -5.02
CA ALA A 282 10.50 -16.56 -3.62
C ALA A 282 9.29 -17.48 -3.36
N ALA A 283 8.33 -17.53 -4.28
CA ALA A 283 7.07 -18.23 -4.13
C ALA A 283 7.15 -19.69 -4.61
N SER A 284 6.32 -20.55 -4.01
CA SER A 284 6.13 -21.96 -4.43
C SER A 284 5.10 -22.10 -5.53
N LEU A 285 4.17 -21.14 -5.65
CA LEU A 285 3.09 -21.11 -6.63
C LEU A 285 2.95 -19.70 -7.22
N ILE A 286 2.43 -19.62 -8.44
CA ILE A 286 2.15 -18.36 -9.14
C ILE A 286 0.69 -18.35 -9.58
N LEU A 287 -0.05 -17.31 -9.19
CA LEU A 287 -1.42 -17.05 -9.66
C LEU A 287 -1.39 -16.31 -10.99
N LEU A 288 -1.41 -17.01 -12.10
CA LEU A 288 -1.22 -16.44 -13.45
C LEU A 288 -2.17 -15.29 -13.77
N GLU A 289 -3.43 -15.37 -13.32
CA GLU A 289 -4.46 -14.36 -13.58
C GLU A 289 -4.66 -13.35 -12.44
N ASP A 290 -3.84 -13.41 -11.38
CA ASP A 290 -3.99 -12.61 -10.14
C ASP A 290 -5.39 -12.76 -9.51
N ASP A 291 -6.04 -13.91 -9.70
CA ASP A 291 -7.38 -14.20 -9.18
C ASP A 291 -7.33 -15.16 -7.99
N LEU A 292 -7.67 -14.64 -6.81
CA LEU A 292 -7.67 -15.40 -5.57
C LEU A 292 -8.69 -16.57 -5.56
N SER A 293 -9.71 -16.57 -6.45
CA SER A 293 -10.62 -17.71 -6.58
C SER A 293 -9.89 -18.98 -6.99
N LYS A 294 -8.79 -18.85 -7.72
CA LYS A 294 -7.95 -20.00 -8.11
C LYS A 294 -7.22 -20.66 -6.94
N MET A 295 -7.02 -19.92 -5.85
CA MET A 295 -6.52 -20.53 -4.60
C MET A 295 -7.58 -21.42 -3.95
N VAL A 296 -8.85 -21.04 -4.00
CA VAL A 296 -9.96 -21.86 -3.49
C VAL A 296 -10.03 -23.17 -4.30
N ASP A 297 -9.97 -23.06 -5.63
CA ASP A 297 -9.93 -24.21 -6.54
C ASP A 297 -8.74 -25.14 -6.20
N ALA A 298 -7.55 -24.57 -6.01
CA ALA A 298 -6.34 -25.31 -5.67
C ALA A 298 -6.45 -26.02 -4.32
N VAL A 299 -7.03 -25.39 -3.29
CA VAL A 299 -7.29 -26.01 -1.99
C VAL A 299 -8.27 -27.20 -2.13
N ALA A 300 -9.36 -27.02 -2.86
CA ALA A 300 -10.37 -28.05 -3.10
C ALA A 300 -9.73 -29.27 -3.82
N MET A 301 -8.93 -29.01 -4.85
CA MET A 301 -8.21 -30.05 -5.61
C MET A 301 -7.17 -30.77 -4.72
N GLY A 302 -6.36 -30.04 -3.95
CA GLY A 302 -5.38 -30.61 -3.04
C GLY A 302 -6.01 -31.54 -2.00
N ARG A 303 -7.14 -31.13 -1.40
CA ARG A 303 -7.90 -31.96 -0.46
C ARG A 303 -8.46 -33.23 -1.12
N LYS A 304 -8.95 -33.13 -2.37
CA LYS A 304 -9.43 -34.29 -3.14
C LYS A 304 -8.29 -35.26 -3.42
N ILE A 305 -7.13 -34.76 -3.85
CA ILE A 305 -5.94 -35.60 -4.10
C ILE A 305 -5.51 -36.30 -2.80
N TYR A 306 -5.42 -35.58 -1.70
CA TYR A 306 -5.05 -36.14 -0.40
C TYR A 306 -6.03 -37.26 0.04
N ALA A 307 -7.35 -37.02 -0.08
CA ALA A 307 -8.36 -38.02 0.25
C ALA A 307 -8.24 -39.26 -0.64
N ASN A 308 -7.94 -39.13 -1.92
CA ASN A 308 -7.73 -40.25 -2.83
C ASN A 308 -6.46 -41.04 -2.48
N LEU A 309 -5.35 -40.36 -2.19
CA LEU A 309 -4.11 -40.99 -1.74
C LEU A 309 -4.33 -41.80 -0.45
N LYS A 310 -5.05 -41.20 0.52
CA LYS A 310 -5.38 -41.90 1.77
C LYS A 310 -6.18 -43.17 1.52
N LYS A 311 -7.19 -43.13 0.65
CA LYS A 311 -7.98 -44.29 0.24
C LYS A 311 -7.12 -45.36 -0.44
N ALA A 312 -6.23 -44.97 -1.36
CA ALA A 312 -5.33 -45.88 -2.04
C ALA A 312 -4.39 -46.58 -1.07
N ILE A 313 -3.80 -45.83 -0.10
CA ILE A 313 -2.94 -46.41 0.93
C ILE A 313 -3.73 -47.39 1.83
N GLN A 314 -4.93 -46.98 2.25
CA GLN A 314 -5.81 -47.84 3.07
C GLN A 314 -6.14 -49.16 2.33
N TYR A 315 -6.43 -49.07 1.02
CA TYR A 315 -6.68 -50.23 0.21
C TYR A 315 -5.46 -51.20 0.17
N ILE A 316 -4.27 -50.63 -0.10
CA ILE A 316 -3.03 -51.42 -0.14
C ILE A 316 -2.76 -52.13 1.21
N ILE A 317 -2.93 -51.38 2.33
CA ILE A 317 -2.72 -51.98 3.68
C ILE A 317 -3.76 -53.06 3.99
N SER A 318 -4.99 -52.95 3.49
CA SER A 318 -6.06 -53.93 3.74
C SER A 318 -5.90 -55.24 2.99
N ILE A 319 -5.05 -55.29 1.96
CA ILE A 319 -4.78 -56.48 1.17
C ILE A 319 -3.61 -57.33 1.75
N HIS A 320 -2.78 -56.72 2.58
CA HIS A 320 -1.67 -57.38 3.29
C HIS A 320 -2.05 -57.72 4.71
#